data_c8bae86156fa40f1c12d8b17a4ad67e0
#
_entry.id   c8bae86156fa40f1c12d8b17a4ad67e0
#
_cell.length_a   1.000
_cell.length_b   1.000
_cell.length_c   1.000
_cell.angle_alpha   90.00
_cell.angle_beta   90.00
_cell.angle_gamma   90.00
#
_symmetry.space_group_name_H-M   'P 1'
#
loop_
_entity.id
_entity.type
_entity.pdbx_description
1 polymer ?
#
loop_
_entity_poly.entity_id
_entity_poly.type
_entity_poly.pdbx_seq_one_letter_code
_entity_poly.pdbx_strand_id
1 'polypeptide(L)'
;VSKSIRVGIDVGGTFTDVVAFGPDGDLILFKIPSTPHEPSSAPLAGLRKLSDLGFRASTLTQGTTLATNLVVQGQGARAALVMTEGFRDVLAIARQDREEIYSIDRVPRPSPLVPRELLFEIRERMSPEGKPLVELEEPEIESLVKRIADSGVEAVAICLLHSYANPEHERRIRDAVKKVVLFVCASSDINAEFREYERTSTTVLNAILMPIVSGYVESLQNELEREHIADRLHIVSSNGGS
;
A
#
# COMPACT_ATOMS: atom_id res chain seq x y z
N VAL A 1 2.27 31.53 -24.54
CA VAL A 1 1.88 31.35 -23.10
C VAL A 1 0.90 30.20 -23.04
N SER A 2 1.25 29.11 -22.38
CA SER A 2 0.37 27.96 -22.19
C SER A 2 -0.84 28.35 -21.36
N LYS A 3 -2.04 27.90 -21.77
CA LYS A 3 -3.27 28.11 -20.99
C LYS A 3 -3.31 27.11 -19.83
N SER A 4 -3.56 27.59 -18.61
CA SER A 4 -3.66 26.77 -17.39
C SER A 4 -5.02 26.09 -17.31
N ILE A 5 -5.03 24.76 -17.15
CA ILE A 5 -6.25 23.92 -17.10
C ILE A 5 -6.21 22.92 -15.95
N ARG A 6 -7.37 22.36 -15.58
CA ARG A 6 -7.45 21.22 -14.67
C ARG A 6 -7.57 19.93 -15.48
N VAL A 7 -6.79 18.93 -15.10
CA VAL A 7 -6.72 17.65 -15.81
C VAL A 7 -7.06 16.51 -14.85
N GLY A 8 -7.94 15.63 -15.29
CA GLY A 8 -8.21 14.33 -14.67
C GLY A 8 -7.63 13.22 -15.53
N ILE A 9 -6.93 12.28 -14.92
CA ILE A 9 -6.42 11.07 -15.59
C ILE A 9 -6.85 9.85 -14.78
N ASP A 10 -7.47 8.89 -15.47
CA ASP A 10 -7.78 7.58 -14.88
C ASP A 10 -6.97 6.50 -15.58
N VAL A 11 -6.07 5.86 -14.81
CA VAL A 11 -5.18 4.81 -15.31
C VAL A 11 -5.80 3.45 -15.08
N GLY A 12 -6.46 2.91 -16.12
CA GLY A 12 -6.95 1.54 -16.14
C GLY A 12 -5.90 0.53 -16.63
N GLY A 13 -6.23 -0.76 -16.57
CA GLY A 13 -5.31 -1.84 -16.99
C GLY A 13 -5.00 -1.85 -18.49
N THR A 14 -5.92 -1.40 -19.36
CA THR A 14 -5.79 -1.44 -20.82
C THR A 14 -5.68 -0.05 -21.42
N PHE A 15 -6.46 0.89 -20.95
CA PHE A 15 -6.48 2.27 -21.41
C PHE A 15 -6.41 3.25 -20.26
N THR A 16 -5.83 4.39 -20.54
CA THR A 16 -5.78 5.56 -19.67
C THR A 16 -6.66 6.64 -20.29
N ASP A 17 -7.65 7.07 -19.54
CA ASP A 17 -8.58 8.13 -19.90
C ASP A 17 -8.05 9.49 -19.44
N VAL A 18 -8.04 10.47 -20.33
CA VAL A 18 -7.63 11.85 -20.05
C VAL A 18 -8.80 12.79 -20.28
N VAL A 19 -9.11 13.57 -19.24
CA VAL A 19 -10.18 14.57 -19.22
C VAL A 19 -9.58 15.91 -18.82
N ALA A 20 -9.83 16.95 -19.59
CA ALA A 20 -9.41 18.29 -19.24
C ALA A 20 -10.52 19.32 -19.51
N PHE A 21 -10.60 20.33 -18.65
CA PHE A 21 -11.52 21.46 -18.82
C PHE A 21 -10.73 22.67 -19.30
N GLY A 22 -11.00 23.08 -20.55
CA GLY A 22 -10.44 24.28 -21.14
C GLY A 22 -10.92 25.55 -20.44
N PRO A 23 -10.21 26.68 -20.62
CA PRO A 23 -10.57 27.96 -19.99
C PRO A 23 -11.91 28.51 -20.48
N ASP A 24 -12.35 28.13 -21.66
CA ASP A 24 -13.62 28.54 -22.27
C ASP A 24 -14.78 27.59 -21.95
N GLY A 25 -14.56 26.61 -21.06
CA GLY A 25 -15.53 25.57 -20.67
C GLY A 25 -15.54 24.35 -21.60
N ASP A 26 -14.66 24.31 -22.59
CA ASP A 26 -14.54 23.19 -23.51
C ASP A 26 -14.03 21.94 -22.79
N LEU A 27 -14.64 20.80 -23.09
CA LEU A 27 -14.23 19.49 -22.58
C LEU A 27 -13.30 18.82 -23.58
N ILE A 28 -12.07 18.56 -23.15
CA ILE A 28 -11.07 17.80 -23.92
C ILE A 28 -11.07 16.38 -23.39
N LEU A 29 -11.38 15.41 -24.23
CA LEU A 29 -11.44 13.98 -23.90
C LEU A 29 -10.61 13.19 -24.91
N PHE A 30 -9.73 12.34 -24.40
CA PHE A 30 -9.08 11.33 -25.25
C PHE A 30 -8.60 10.15 -24.40
N LYS A 31 -8.29 9.07 -25.09
CA LYS A 31 -7.85 7.82 -24.52
C LYS A 31 -6.50 7.42 -25.09
N ILE A 32 -5.64 6.87 -24.27
CA ILE A 32 -4.33 6.33 -24.65
C ILE A 32 -4.19 4.91 -24.14
N PRO A 33 -3.45 4.02 -24.84
CA PRO A 33 -3.13 2.71 -24.31
C PRO A 33 -2.35 2.83 -23.00
N SER A 34 -2.71 2.05 -21.99
CA SER A 34 -1.94 1.95 -20.76
C SER A 34 -0.67 1.14 -20.98
N THR A 35 0.35 1.42 -20.18
CA THR A 35 1.64 0.74 -20.19
C THR A 35 1.84 0.00 -18.85
N PRO A 36 1.38 -1.26 -18.71
CA PRO A 36 1.39 -1.96 -17.42
C PRO A 36 2.77 -2.10 -16.79
N HIS A 37 3.83 -2.22 -17.60
CA HIS A 37 5.22 -2.33 -17.11
C HIS A 37 5.83 -0.98 -16.71
N GLU A 38 5.24 0.11 -17.15
CA GLU A 38 5.66 1.48 -16.85
C GLU A 38 4.44 2.39 -16.64
N PRO A 39 3.75 2.24 -15.49
CA PRO A 39 2.43 2.86 -15.27
C PRO A 39 2.41 4.39 -15.35
N SER A 40 3.55 5.06 -15.12
CA SER A 40 3.69 6.53 -15.25
C SER A 40 3.74 7.02 -16.69
N SER A 41 4.11 6.17 -17.66
CA SER A 41 4.28 6.59 -19.07
C SER A 41 3.00 7.06 -19.71
N ALA A 42 1.86 6.38 -19.50
CA ALA A 42 0.60 6.77 -20.09
C ALA A 42 0.07 8.13 -19.58
N PRO A 43 0.03 8.42 -18.26
CA PRO A 43 -0.30 9.74 -17.74
C PRO A 43 0.58 10.86 -18.32
N LEU A 44 1.89 10.63 -18.36
CA LEU A 44 2.83 11.60 -18.93
C LEU A 44 2.59 11.84 -20.42
N ALA A 45 2.34 10.79 -21.20
CA ALA A 45 2.00 10.93 -22.62
C ALA A 45 0.72 11.76 -22.83
N GLY A 46 -0.28 11.56 -21.95
CA GLY A 46 -1.50 12.37 -21.96
C GLY A 46 -1.25 13.85 -21.69
N LEU A 47 -0.44 14.14 -20.69
CA LEU A 47 -0.08 15.52 -20.34
C LEU A 47 0.79 16.19 -21.43
N ARG A 48 1.76 15.46 -22.02
CA ARG A 48 2.55 15.95 -23.16
C ARG A 48 1.67 16.32 -24.35
N LYS A 49 0.68 15.46 -24.66
CA LYS A 49 -0.28 15.76 -25.73
C LYS A 49 -1.10 17.02 -25.45
N LEU A 50 -1.50 17.28 -24.19
CA LEU A 50 -2.14 18.53 -23.80
C LEU A 50 -1.18 19.71 -23.90
N SER A 51 0.09 19.52 -23.55
CA SER A 51 1.13 20.55 -23.69
C SER A 51 1.37 20.94 -25.17
N ASP A 52 1.40 19.97 -26.09
CA ASP A 52 1.50 20.20 -27.53
C ASP A 52 0.30 21.01 -28.08
N LEU A 53 -0.87 20.89 -27.43
CA LEU A 53 -2.05 21.68 -27.73
C LEU A 53 -2.03 23.08 -27.07
N GLY A 54 -0.95 23.45 -26.39
CA GLY A 54 -0.77 24.74 -25.72
C GLY A 54 -1.40 24.83 -24.33
N PHE A 55 -1.70 23.68 -23.67
CA PHE A 55 -2.25 23.63 -22.32
C PHE A 55 -1.22 23.16 -21.30
N ARG A 56 -1.35 23.63 -20.07
CA ARG A 56 -0.56 23.19 -18.92
C ARG A 56 -1.49 22.85 -17.74
N ALA A 57 -1.28 21.74 -17.09
CA ALA A 57 -2.09 21.34 -15.94
C ALA A 57 -1.74 22.18 -14.70
N SER A 58 -2.65 23.03 -14.23
CA SER A 58 -2.54 23.64 -12.89
C SER A 58 -2.75 22.64 -11.77
N THR A 59 -3.57 21.63 -12.06
CA THR A 59 -3.83 20.51 -11.15
C THR A 59 -4.05 19.27 -11.98
N LEU A 60 -3.28 18.23 -11.69
CA LEU A 60 -3.50 16.87 -12.14
C LEU A 60 -4.19 16.08 -11.03
N THR A 61 -5.38 15.59 -11.30
CA THR A 61 -6.09 14.65 -10.45
C THR A 61 -6.04 13.27 -11.08
N GLN A 62 -5.46 12.30 -10.40
CA GLN A 62 -5.23 10.99 -10.97
C GLN A 62 -5.84 9.87 -10.13
N GLY A 63 -6.66 9.04 -10.80
CA GLY A 63 -7.07 7.71 -10.35
C GLY A 63 -6.16 6.63 -10.94
N THR A 64 -5.96 5.54 -10.22
CA THR A 64 -5.20 4.40 -10.72
C THR A 64 -5.69 3.09 -10.11
N THR A 65 -5.73 2.04 -10.92
CA THR A 65 -6.02 0.66 -10.50
C THR A 65 -4.75 -0.13 -10.17
N LEU A 66 -3.57 0.53 -10.08
CA LEU A 66 -2.28 -0.13 -9.86
C LEU A 66 -2.31 -1.08 -8.66
N ALA A 67 -2.72 -0.59 -7.49
CA ALA A 67 -2.76 -1.39 -6.27
C ALA A 67 -3.69 -2.61 -6.40
N THR A 68 -4.88 -2.42 -6.97
CA THR A 68 -5.84 -3.50 -7.20
C THR A 68 -5.29 -4.56 -8.16
N ASN A 69 -4.65 -4.13 -9.24
CA ASN A 69 -4.05 -5.04 -10.23
C ASN A 69 -2.90 -5.86 -9.62
N LEU A 70 -2.05 -5.24 -8.80
CA LEU A 70 -0.97 -5.93 -8.08
C LEU A 70 -1.53 -7.03 -7.17
N VAL A 71 -2.58 -6.72 -6.40
CA VAL A 71 -3.22 -7.71 -5.51
C VAL A 71 -3.83 -8.87 -6.29
N VAL A 72 -4.57 -8.58 -7.37
CA VAL A 72 -5.22 -9.62 -8.21
C VAL A 72 -4.18 -10.51 -8.89
N GLN A 73 -3.04 -9.96 -9.28
CA GLN A 73 -1.95 -10.69 -9.92
C GLN A 73 -1.03 -11.41 -8.91
N GLY A 74 -1.26 -11.24 -7.61
CA GLY A 74 -0.39 -11.77 -6.55
C GLY A 74 1.02 -11.17 -6.58
N GLN A 75 1.15 -9.94 -7.07
CA GLN A 75 2.41 -9.20 -7.15
C GLN A 75 2.53 -8.22 -5.98
N GLY A 76 3.74 -8.04 -5.48
CA GLY A 76 4.03 -7.14 -4.38
C GLY A 76 5.46 -7.26 -3.91
N ALA A 77 5.87 -6.36 -3.05
CA ALA A 77 7.18 -6.37 -2.44
C ALA A 77 7.34 -7.54 -1.46
N ARG A 78 8.57 -7.98 -1.25
CA ARG A 78 8.88 -8.97 -0.23
C ARG A 78 8.74 -8.36 1.16
N ALA A 79 7.67 -8.73 1.87
CA ALA A 79 7.35 -8.17 3.17
C ALA A 79 7.49 -9.17 4.32
N ALA A 80 7.88 -8.66 5.50
CA ALA A 80 7.79 -9.39 6.76
C ALA A 80 6.51 -8.99 7.52
N LEU A 81 6.06 -9.88 8.39
CA LEU A 81 4.99 -9.61 9.34
C LEU A 81 5.49 -9.85 10.76
N VAL A 82 5.31 -8.85 11.62
CA VAL A 82 5.60 -8.92 13.07
C VAL A 82 4.30 -9.07 13.83
N MET A 83 4.22 -10.07 14.71
CA MET A 83 3.04 -10.38 15.51
C MET A 83 3.40 -10.66 16.97
N THR A 84 2.42 -10.54 17.85
CA THR A 84 2.50 -11.01 19.22
C THR A 84 2.83 -12.51 19.27
N GLU A 85 3.71 -12.94 20.14
CA GLU A 85 4.07 -14.34 20.35
C GLU A 85 2.83 -15.24 20.50
N GLY A 86 2.79 -16.36 19.76
CA GLY A 86 1.67 -17.31 19.71
C GLY A 86 0.57 -16.96 18.69
N PHE A 87 0.70 -15.84 17.91
CA PHE A 87 -0.33 -15.40 16.96
C PHE A 87 0.11 -15.40 15.49
N ARG A 88 1.30 -15.87 15.19
CA ARG A 88 1.86 -15.85 13.82
C ARG A 88 1.01 -16.58 12.77
N ASP A 89 0.18 -17.53 13.19
CA ASP A 89 -0.61 -18.35 12.26
C ASP A 89 -2.00 -17.73 11.94
N VAL A 90 -2.31 -16.52 12.41
CA VAL A 90 -3.60 -15.84 12.20
C VAL A 90 -3.94 -15.72 10.71
N LEU A 91 -2.99 -15.35 9.85
CA LEU A 91 -3.23 -15.28 8.41
C LEU A 91 -3.50 -16.66 7.78
N ALA A 92 -2.78 -17.70 8.23
CA ALA A 92 -2.96 -19.05 7.72
C ALA A 92 -4.26 -19.70 8.22
N ILE A 93 -4.68 -19.39 9.44
CA ILE A 93 -5.93 -19.84 10.03
C ILE A 93 -7.12 -19.15 9.33
N ALA A 94 -6.98 -17.85 9.02
CA ALA A 94 -8.01 -17.01 8.42
C ALA A 94 -9.34 -17.10 9.21
N ARG A 95 -10.48 -17.04 8.54
CA ARG A 95 -11.81 -17.21 9.15
C ARG A 95 -12.22 -18.66 9.32
N GLN A 96 -11.41 -19.61 8.86
CA GLN A 96 -11.71 -21.06 8.83
C GLN A 96 -12.96 -21.41 8.00
N ASP A 97 -13.37 -20.52 7.11
CA ASP A 97 -14.50 -20.77 6.22
C ASP A 97 -14.15 -21.93 5.26
N ARG A 98 -15.12 -22.81 5.03
CA ARG A 98 -15.04 -23.89 4.06
C ARG A 98 -16.11 -23.66 3.00
N GLU A 99 -15.72 -23.66 1.73
CA GLU A 99 -16.68 -23.58 0.62
C GLU A 99 -17.65 -24.77 0.61
N GLU A 100 -17.13 -25.97 0.97
CA GLU A 100 -17.92 -27.19 1.09
C GLU A 100 -17.66 -27.85 2.45
N ILE A 101 -18.65 -27.80 3.34
CA ILE A 101 -18.53 -28.29 4.74
C ILE A 101 -18.35 -29.82 4.77
N TYR A 102 -18.96 -30.53 3.81
CA TYR A 102 -19.01 -32.02 3.78
C TYR A 102 -18.08 -32.63 2.72
N SER A 103 -17.26 -31.81 2.02
CA SER A 103 -16.31 -32.34 1.05
C SER A 103 -15.13 -33.00 1.77
N ILE A 104 -14.76 -34.21 1.34
CA ILE A 104 -13.55 -34.90 1.76
C ILE A 104 -12.35 -34.39 0.97
N ASP A 105 -12.60 -33.79 -0.20
CA ASP A 105 -11.55 -33.22 -1.03
C ASP A 105 -11.06 -31.91 -0.43
N ARG A 106 -9.74 -31.82 -0.25
CA ARG A 106 -9.12 -30.56 0.24
C ARG A 106 -9.00 -29.58 -0.91
N VAL A 107 -9.75 -28.50 -0.84
CA VAL A 107 -9.46 -27.33 -1.70
C VAL A 107 -8.11 -26.75 -1.24
N PRO A 108 -7.12 -26.63 -2.14
CA PRO A 108 -5.84 -26.01 -1.79
C PRO A 108 -6.07 -24.59 -1.28
N ARG A 109 -5.52 -24.29 -0.12
CA ARG A 109 -5.55 -22.91 0.37
C ARG A 109 -4.67 -22.03 -0.51
N PRO A 110 -5.05 -20.78 -0.76
CA PRO A 110 -4.18 -19.82 -1.44
C PRO A 110 -2.82 -19.74 -0.73
N SER A 111 -1.76 -19.49 -1.48
CA SER A 111 -0.45 -19.21 -0.89
C SER A 111 -0.54 -18.02 0.06
N PRO A 112 0.07 -18.11 1.26
CA PRO A 112 0.03 -17.02 2.21
C PRO A 112 0.71 -15.78 1.63
N LEU A 113 0.15 -14.58 1.92
CA LEU A 113 0.71 -13.29 1.50
C LEU A 113 2.13 -13.07 2.00
N VAL A 114 2.47 -13.63 3.17
CA VAL A 114 3.80 -13.57 3.77
C VAL A 114 4.30 -15.00 3.96
N PRO A 115 5.45 -15.38 3.40
CA PRO A 115 6.09 -16.68 3.63
C PRO A 115 6.37 -16.93 5.12
N ARG A 116 6.29 -18.19 5.56
CA ARG A 116 6.42 -18.54 6.98
C ARG A 116 7.74 -18.10 7.62
N GLU A 117 8.81 -18.09 6.86
CA GLU A 117 10.14 -17.65 7.30
C GLU A 117 10.25 -16.14 7.53
N LEU A 118 9.28 -15.36 7.02
CA LEU A 118 9.18 -13.92 7.20
C LEU A 118 8.11 -13.51 8.23
N LEU A 119 7.56 -14.48 8.97
CA LEU A 119 6.68 -14.25 10.11
C LEU A 119 7.52 -14.19 11.39
N PHE A 120 7.63 -13.01 11.97
CA PHE A 120 8.37 -12.75 13.20
C PHE A 120 7.43 -12.60 14.38
N GLU A 121 7.74 -13.29 15.46
CA GLU A 121 7.03 -13.13 16.72
C GLU A 121 7.88 -12.30 17.68
N ILE A 122 7.20 -11.50 18.50
CA ILE A 122 7.80 -10.70 19.55
C ILE A 122 7.06 -10.94 20.87
N ARG A 123 7.82 -11.07 21.94
CA ARG A 123 7.27 -11.31 23.27
C ARG A 123 6.75 -10.00 23.86
N GLU A 124 5.46 -9.83 23.78
CA GLU A 124 4.70 -8.72 24.35
C GLU A 124 3.23 -9.14 24.48
N ARG A 125 2.43 -8.45 25.26
CA ARG A 125 0.99 -8.65 25.30
C ARG A 125 0.27 -7.42 25.78
N MET A 126 -0.67 -6.94 24.99
CA MET A 126 -1.63 -5.90 25.38
C MET A 126 -2.97 -6.55 25.76
N SER A 127 -3.66 -6.01 26.76
CA SER A 127 -5.03 -6.41 27.10
C SER A 127 -6.05 -5.69 26.21
N PRO A 128 -7.31 -6.16 26.12
CA PRO A 128 -8.38 -5.46 25.39
C PRO A 128 -8.66 -4.05 25.92
N GLU A 129 -8.33 -3.76 27.18
CA GLU A 129 -8.47 -2.46 27.82
C GLU A 129 -7.26 -1.54 27.58
N GLY A 130 -6.28 -1.98 26.79
CA GLY A 130 -5.09 -1.21 26.47
C GLY A 130 -4.03 -1.16 27.56
N LYS A 131 -4.04 -2.11 28.50
CA LYS A 131 -3.01 -2.24 29.54
C LYS A 131 -2.01 -3.32 29.14
N PRO A 132 -0.70 -3.12 29.29
CA PRO A 132 0.27 -4.17 29.03
C PRO A 132 0.13 -5.30 30.07
N LEU A 133 -0.03 -6.53 29.59
CA LEU A 133 0.02 -7.76 30.38
C LEU A 133 1.44 -8.36 30.36
N VAL A 134 2.14 -8.18 29.27
CA VAL A 134 3.56 -8.45 29.11
C VAL A 134 4.19 -7.22 28.48
N GLU A 135 5.10 -6.61 29.18
CA GLU A 135 5.83 -5.42 28.70
C GLU A 135 6.72 -5.78 27.52
N LEU A 136 6.86 -4.83 26.62
CA LEU A 136 7.77 -4.94 25.50
C LEU A 136 9.17 -4.47 25.92
N GLU A 137 10.08 -5.44 26.06
CA GLU A 137 11.44 -5.21 26.50
C GLU A 137 12.35 -4.74 25.34
N GLU A 138 13.28 -3.83 25.60
CA GLU A 138 14.19 -3.31 24.59
C GLU A 138 15.09 -4.38 23.92
N PRO A 139 15.63 -5.39 24.64
CA PRO A 139 16.38 -6.47 24.01
C PRO A 139 15.57 -7.30 22.99
N GLU A 140 14.25 -7.44 23.20
CA GLU A 140 13.37 -8.11 22.23
C GLU A 140 13.25 -7.31 20.94
N ILE A 141 13.13 -5.97 21.04
CA ILE A 141 13.11 -5.07 19.87
C ILE A 141 14.44 -5.14 19.13
N GLU A 142 15.58 -5.06 19.82
CA GLU A 142 16.91 -5.11 19.18
C GLU A 142 17.12 -6.45 18.45
N SER A 143 16.75 -7.57 19.06
CA SER A 143 16.80 -8.90 18.44
C SER A 143 15.91 -8.98 17.20
N LEU A 144 14.69 -8.46 17.27
CA LEU A 144 13.75 -8.41 16.17
C LEU A 144 14.31 -7.58 14.99
N VAL A 145 14.81 -6.37 15.26
CA VAL A 145 15.38 -5.47 14.24
C VAL A 145 16.53 -6.14 13.49
N LYS A 146 17.43 -6.84 14.22
CA LYS A 146 18.52 -7.59 13.61
C LYS A 146 18.00 -8.69 12.67
N ARG A 147 17.06 -9.51 13.13
CA ARG A 147 16.44 -10.58 12.32
C ARG A 147 15.76 -10.04 11.08
N ILE A 148 15.08 -8.92 11.18
CA ILE A 148 14.45 -8.23 10.04
C ILE A 148 15.51 -7.73 9.05
N ALA A 149 16.57 -7.06 9.53
CA ALA A 149 17.66 -6.58 8.68
C ALA A 149 18.33 -7.73 7.91
N ASP A 150 18.55 -8.87 8.58
CA ASP A 150 19.18 -10.06 7.97
C ASP A 150 18.25 -10.77 6.96
N SER A 151 16.94 -10.52 6.98
CA SER A 151 15.96 -11.19 6.13
C SER A 151 15.88 -10.66 4.70
N GLY A 152 16.40 -9.45 4.45
CA GLY A 152 16.41 -8.81 3.12
C GLY A 152 15.00 -8.47 2.62
N VAL A 153 14.06 -8.13 3.50
CA VAL A 153 12.71 -7.69 3.13
C VAL A 153 12.70 -6.21 2.75
N GLU A 154 11.79 -5.86 1.85
CA GLU A 154 11.59 -4.49 1.38
C GLU A 154 10.61 -3.72 2.25
N ALA A 155 9.67 -4.44 2.90
CA ALA A 155 8.64 -3.85 3.73
C ALA A 155 8.35 -4.68 4.98
N VAL A 156 7.78 -4.03 6.01
CA VAL A 156 7.39 -4.69 7.26
C VAL A 156 5.99 -4.25 7.67
N ALA A 157 5.12 -5.23 7.88
CA ALA A 157 3.83 -5.07 8.54
C ALA A 157 3.99 -5.41 10.04
N ILE A 158 3.45 -4.58 10.92
CA ILE A 158 3.41 -4.84 12.35
C ILE A 158 1.95 -4.91 12.77
N CYS A 159 1.52 -6.05 13.31
CA CYS A 159 0.15 -6.26 13.75
C CYS A 159 0.13 -7.01 15.09
N LEU A 160 0.12 -6.25 16.17
CA LEU A 160 0.12 -6.81 17.52
C LEU A 160 -1.31 -6.97 18.06
N LEU A 161 -1.47 -7.90 18.99
CA LEU A 161 -2.76 -8.14 19.62
C LEU A 161 -3.19 -6.90 20.42
N HIS A 162 -4.46 -6.50 20.23
CA HIS A 162 -5.09 -5.35 20.91
C HIS A 162 -4.40 -3.99 20.71
N SER A 163 -3.56 -3.83 19.69
CA SER A 163 -2.93 -2.55 19.35
C SER A 163 -3.93 -1.43 18.98
N TYR A 164 -5.16 -1.78 18.62
CA TYR A 164 -6.25 -0.83 18.43
C TYR A 164 -6.66 -0.12 19.73
N ALA A 165 -6.48 -0.78 20.88
CA ALA A 165 -6.77 -0.21 22.20
C ALA A 165 -5.58 0.61 22.74
N ASN A 166 -4.34 0.16 22.47
CA ASN A 166 -3.12 0.89 22.81
C ASN A 166 -2.02 0.58 21.79
N PRO A 167 -1.65 1.55 20.93
CA PRO A 167 -0.67 1.35 19.86
C PRO A 167 0.79 1.48 20.30
N GLU A 168 1.09 1.64 21.60
CA GLU A 168 2.43 1.98 22.08
C GLU A 168 3.48 0.96 21.65
N HIS A 169 3.23 -0.33 21.83
CA HIS A 169 4.17 -1.39 21.44
C HIS A 169 4.42 -1.40 19.91
N GLU A 170 3.37 -1.27 19.09
CA GLU A 170 3.53 -1.19 17.63
C GLU A 170 4.37 0.02 17.21
N ARG A 171 4.15 1.19 17.84
CA ARG A 171 4.90 2.41 17.55
C ARG A 171 6.38 2.26 17.88
N ARG A 172 6.70 1.68 19.05
CA ARG A 172 8.09 1.43 19.46
C ARG A 172 8.80 0.51 18.47
N ILE A 173 8.15 -0.60 18.06
CA ILE A 173 8.72 -1.52 17.08
C ILE A 173 8.86 -0.83 15.71
N ARG A 174 7.82 -0.13 15.24
CA ARG A 174 7.85 0.61 13.97
C ARG A 174 9.02 1.58 13.91
N ASP A 175 9.21 2.38 14.96
CA ASP A 175 10.25 3.41 15.00
C ASP A 175 11.66 2.79 15.08
N ALA A 176 11.80 1.62 15.67
CA ALA A 176 13.04 0.85 15.67
C ALA A 176 13.32 0.21 14.30
N VAL A 177 12.33 -0.44 13.68
CA VAL A 177 12.46 -1.11 12.38
C VAL A 177 12.68 -0.13 11.23
N LYS A 178 12.12 1.08 11.30
CA LYS A 178 12.36 2.15 10.32
C LYS A 178 13.83 2.56 10.17
N LYS A 179 14.68 2.21 11.12
CA LYS A 179 16.13 2.46 11.02
C LYS A 179 16.84 1.51 10.05
N VAL A 180 16.23 0.38 9.71
CA VAL A 180 16.82 -0.67 8.86
C VAL A 180 15.98 -1.01 7.63
N VAL A 181 14.66 -0.73 7.63
CA VAL A 181 13.75 -0.92 6.49
C VAL A 181 12.98 0.35 6.24
N LEU A 182 12.91 0.79 4.99
CA LEU A 182 12.25 2.05 4.61
C LEU A 182 10.73 1.98 4.77
N PHE A 183 10.11 0.90 4.33
CA PHE A 183 8.67 0.75 4.28
C PHE A 183 8.16 -0.07 5.47
N VAL A 184 7.64 0.62 6.47
CA VAL A 184 7.13 0.00 7.71
C VAL A 184 5.76 0.58 8.03
N CYS A 185 4.76 -0.27 8.19
CA CYS A 185 3.43 0.12 8.65
C CYS A 185 2.99 -0.66 9.88
N ALA A 186 2.30 0.03 10.77
CA ALA A 186 1.67 -0.54 11.96
C ALA A 186 0.16 -0.65 11.75
N SER A 187 -0.45 -1.72 12.24
CA SER A 187 -1.88 -1.96 12.08
C SER A 187 -2.74 -0.86 12.71
N SER A 188 -2.27 -0.28 13.78
CA SER A 188 -2.93 0.85 14.46
C SER A 188 -2.98 2.13 13.64
N ASP A 189 -2.05 2.31 12.68
CA ASP A 189 -2.04 3.45 11.77
C ASP A 189 -2.91 3.21 10.52
N ILE A 190 -3.14 1.94 10.14
CA ILE A 190 -3.87 1.56 8.92
C ILE A 190 -5.35 1.29 9.19
N ASN A 191 -5.64 0.45 10.18
CA ASN A 191 -6.99 0.07 10.55
C ASN A 191 -7.04 -0.31 12.04
N ALA A 192 -7.33 0.68 12.90
CA ALA A 192 -7.37 0.49 14.36
C ALA A 192 -8.69 -0.18 14.82
N GLU A 193 -9.03 -1.33 14.23
CA GLU A 193 -10.22 -2.09 14.57
C GLU A 193 -9.86 -3.42 15.27
N PHE A 194 -10.82 -3.98 16.01
CA PHE A 194 -10.73 -5.37 16.46
C PHE A 194 -10.81 -6.34 15.26
N ARG A 195 -10.66 -7.64 15.45
CA ARG A 195 -10.57 -8.71 14.44
C ARG A 195 -9.16 -8.83 13.83
N GLU A 196 -8.39 -9.69 14.43
CA GLU A 196 -6.96 -9.87 14.13
C GLU A 196 -6.71 -10.26 12.68
N TYR A 197 -7.55 -11.12 12.09
CA TYR A 197 -7.34 -11.58 10.70
C TYR A 197 -7.50 -10.44 9.69
N GLU A 198 -8.63 -9.71 9.75
CA GLU A 198 -8.92 -8.61 8.83
C GLU A 198 -7.90 -7.49 8.96
N ARG A 199 -7.55 -7.12 10.19
CA ARG A 199 -6.56 -6.10 10.47
C ARG A 199 -5.18 -6.50 9.97
N THR A 200 -4.75 -7.75 10.25
CA THR A 200 -3.47 -8.27 9.78
C THR A 200 -3.42 -8.34 8.26
N SER A 201 -4.48 -8.84 7.61
CA SER A 201 -4.57 -8.92 6.15
C SER A 201 -4.45 -7.55 5.49
N THR A 202 -5.19 -6.55 6.01
CA THR A 202 -5.13 -5.18 5.50
C THR A 202 -3.74 -4.57 5.68
N THR A 203 -3.13 -4.77 6.86
CA THR A 203 -1.79 -4.24 7.14
C THR A 203 -0.72 -4.87 6.27
N VAL A 204 -0.79 -6.19 6.04
CA VAL A 204 0.12 -6.90 5.14
C VAL A 204 -0.06 -6.45 3.70
N LEU A 205 -1.30 -6.33 3.21
CA LEU A 205 -1.57 -5.80 1.86
C LEU A 205 -0.99 -4.40 1.69
N ASN A 206 -1.17 -3.53 2.69
CA ASN A 206 -0.55 -2.20 2.66
C ASN A 206 0.98 -2.30 2.59
N ALA A 207 1.63 -3.13 3.41
CA ALA A 207 3.09 -3.28 3.41
C ALA A 207 3.63 -3.75 2.06
N ILE A 208 3.03 -4.78 1.44
CA ILE A 208 3.50 -5.32 0.14
C ILE A 208 3.28 -4.36 -1.03
N LEU A 209 2.35 -3.41 -0.91
CA LEU A 209 2.05 -2.42 -1.96
C LEU A 209 2.87 -1.14 -1.80
N MET A 210 3.24 -0.76 -0.58
CA MET A 210 3.93 0.52 -0.29
C MET A 210 5.14 0.78 -1.19
N PRO A 211 6.13 -0.13 -1.36
CA PRO A 211 7.30 0.16 -2.17
C PRO A 211 6.95 0.46 -3.63
N ILE A 212 6.03 -0.30 -4.22
CA ILE A 212 5.66 -0.19 -5.63
C ILE A 212 4.84 1.09 -5.87
N VAL A 213 3.86 1.34 -5.01
CA VAL A 213 3.00 2.54 -5.13
C VAL A 213 3.80 3.80 -4.86
N SER A 214 4.69 3.81 -3.85
CA SER A 214 5.57 4.95 -3.56
C SER A 214 6.50 5.23 -4.74
N GLY A 215 7.16 4.21 -5.29
CA GLY A 215 8.02 4.37 -6.46
C GLY A 215 7.28 4.91 -7.69
N TYR A 216 6.03 4.47 -7.89
CA TYR A 216 5.16 5.00 -8.95
C TYR A 216 4.87 6.49 -8.76
N VAL A 217 4.44 6.90 -7.56
CA VAL A 217 4.10 8.29 -7.25
C VAL A 217 5.33 9.18 -7.35
N GLU A 218 6.47 8.76 -6.79
CA GLU A 218 7.74 9.48 -6.88
C GLU A 218 8.22 9.64 -8.32
N SER A 219 8.15 8.57 -9.12
CA SER A 219 8.51 8.62 -10.54
C SER A 219 7.64 9.62 -11.31
N LEU A 220 6.34 9.57 -11.10
CA LEU A 220 5.41 10.48 -11.74
C LEU A 220 5.68 11.93 -11.31
N GLN A 221 5.86 12.19 -10.02
CA GLN A 221 6.13 13.52 -9.49
C GLN A 221 7.42 14.11 -10.06
N ASN A 222 8.50 13.34 -10.07
CA ASN A 222 9.79 13.76 -10.61
C ASN A 222 9.68 14.13 -12.10
N GLU A 223 8.94 13.36 -12.91
CA GLU A 223 8.73 13.65 -14.32
C GLU A 223 7.88 14.91 -14.53
N LEU A 224 6.82 15.10 -13.74
CA LEU A 224 5.98 16.31 -13.78
C LEU A 224 6.78 17.57 -13.47
N GLU A 225 7.66 17.50 -12.47
CA GLU A 225 8.55 18.61 -12.09
C GLU A 225 9.60 18.88 -13.19
N ARG A 226 10.24 17.83 -13.71
CA ARG A 226 11.26 17.94 -14.75
C ARG A 226 10.73 18.59 -16.04
N GLU A 227 9.53 18.22 -16.46
CA GLU A 227 8.93 18.69 -17.71
C GLU A 227 8.08 19.96 -17.54
N HIS A 228 7.84 20.40 -16.31
CA HIS A 228 6.99 21.56 -15.98
C HIS A 228 5.58 21.51 -16.61
N ILE A 229 5.00 20.30 -16.74
CA ILE A 229 3.70 20.07 -17.38
C ILE A 229 2.52 20.06 -16.44
N ALA A 230 2.77 19.94 -15.13
CA ALA A 230 1.75 20.09 -14.09
C ALA A 230 2.31 20.84 -12.87
N ASP A 231 1.45 21.61 -12.16
CA ASP A 231 1.84 22.36 -10.97
C ASP A 231 1.57 21.56 -9.68
N ARG A 232 0.49 20.78 -9.66
CA ARG A 232 0.04 19.99 -8.49
C ARG A 232 -0.43 18.62 -8.91
N LEU A 233 -0.05 17.60 -8.16
CA LEU A 233 -0.53 16.23 -8.29
C LEU A 233 -1.44 15.88 -7.11
N HIS A 234 -2.64 15.36 -7.40
CA HIS A 234 -3.55 14.75 -6.45
C HIS A 234 -3.82 13.31 -6.89
N ILE A 235 -3.52 12.36 -6.01
CA ILE A 235 -3.89 10.95 -6.21
C ILE A 235 -5.22 10.70 -5.50
N VAL A 236 -6.19 10.19 -6.23
CA VAL A 236 -7.53 9.92 -5.71
C VAL A 236 -7.65 8.44 -5.34
N SER A 237 -8.11 8.19 -4.14
CA SER A 237 -8.46 6.84 -3.71
C SER A 237 -9.81 6.40 -4.28
N SER A 238 -10.07 5.07 -4.31
CA SER A 238 -11.28 4.49 -4.91
C SER A 238 -12.60 4.96 -4.27
N ASN A 239 -12.54 5.52 -3.05
CA ASN A 239 -13.69 6.12 -2.37
C ASN A 239 -13.90 7.61 -2.69
N GLY A 240 -13.10 8.19 -3.61
CA GLY A 240 -13.15 9.59 -4.00
C GLY A 240 -12.43 10.56 -3.05
N GLY A 241 -11.73 10.08 -2.02
CA GLY A 241 -10.85 10.88 -1.18
C GLY A 241 -9.51 11.19 -1.88
N SER A 242 -8.87 12.30 -1.53
CA SER A 242 -7.55 12.72 -2.03
C SER A 242 -6.63 13.11 -0.88
#